data_a9e5f76b3c397cc84e2f470b914ebfc3
#
_entry.id   a9e5f76b3c397cc84e2f470b914ebfc3
#
_cell.length_a   1.000
_cell.length_b   1.000
_cell.length_c   1.000
_cell.angle_alpha   90.00
_cell.angle_beta   90.00
_cell.angle_gamma   90.00
#
_symmetry.space_group_name_H-M   'P 1'
#
loop_
_entity.id
_entity.type
_entity.pdbx_description
1 polymer ?
#
loop_
_entity_poly.entity_id
_entity_poly.type
_entity_poly.pdbx_seq_one_letter_code
_entity_poly.pdbx_strand_id
1 'polypeptide(L)'
;ESIWTDKYGRVKVKFHWDRLSKGDDTSSGWVRVSSAWAGQGFGGVQIPRVGDEVVVDFINGDPDRPLITGRVYNEASMPPWALPAAATQMGFLSRSKDGSPDNANALRFEDKAGAEQVWLQAERNLDTKVKKDETHSVGGSQVLAIKQDYTGKVEGKHEHAIQMTRNELVGAQYDIKGQGMVTISSATGIRLVTGDSILEMGANGQVNLYCTKFAINASGTGQINTGGTLDLNLKDPDKASNVAPTPADIQNEVAKTFTSDGEGQA
;
A
#
# COMPACT_ATOMS: atom_id res chain seq x y z
N GLU A 1 7.15 -4.18 34.08
CA GLU A 1 7.37 -3.53 32.78
C GLU A 1 8.29 -4.39 31.91
N SER A 2 8.00 -4.45 30.61
CA SER A 2 8.84 -5.22 29.68
C SER A 2 10.08 -4.45 29.21
N ILE A 3 10.13 -3.14 29.42
CA ILE A 3 11.26 -2.26 29.09
C ILE A 3 11.54 -1.34 30.28
N TRP A 4 12.79 -1.37 30.78
CA TRP A 4 13.23 -0.51 31.86
C TRP A 4 14.57 0.14 31.49
N THR A 5 14.59 1.45 31.27
CA THR A 5 15.76 2.19 30.82
C THR A 5 15.76 3.63 31.33
N ASP A 6 16.94 4.24 31.43
CA ASP A 6 17.08 5.65 31.73
C ASP A 6 17.20 6.52 30.45
N LYS A 7 17.36 7.83 30.64
CA LYS A 7 17.51 8.79 29.52
C LYS A 7 18.75 8.59 28.65
N TYR A 8 19.70 7.77 29.07
CA TYR A 8 20.92 7.44 28.33
C TYR A 8 20.81 6.07 27.61
N GLY A 9 19.68 5.40 27.70
CA GLY A 9 19.51 4.05 27.16
C GLY A 9 20.23 2.97 27.96
N ARG A 10 20.59 3.23 29.21
CA ARG A 10 21.20 2.26 30.12
C ARG A 10 20.14 1.36 30.71
N VAL A 11 20.53 0.15 31.07
CA VAL A 11 19.66 -0.84 31.73
C VAL A 11 20.31 -1.35 33.01
N LYS A 12 19.53 -2.08 33.78
CA LYS A 12 20.05 -2.79 34.96
C LYS A 12 20.06 -4.27 34.67
N VAL A 13 21.06 -4.98 35.22
CA VAL A 13 21.29 -6.39 34.99
C VAL A 13 21.34 -7.17 36.27
N LYS A 14 20.98 -8.45 36.24
CA LYS A 14 21.29 -9.42 37.28
C LYS A 14 22.35 -10.35 36.75
N PHE A 15 23.52 -10.41 37.39
CA PHE A 15 24.59 -11.33 37.03
C PHE A 15 24.26 -12.77 37.44
N HIS A 16 24.65 -13.75 36.65
CA HIS A 16 24.41 -15.18 36.95
C HIS A 16 25.02 -15.65 38.28
N TRP A 17 26.08 -15.03 38.72
CA TRP A 17 26.72 -15.35 40.01
C TRP A 17 26.09 -14.62 41.22
N ASP A 18 25.21 -13.63 40.98
CA ASP A 18 24.56 -12.87 42.04
C ASP A 18 23.41 -13.70 42.63
N ARG A 19 23.65 -14.20 43.83
CA ARG A 19 22.71 -15.00 44.63
C ARG A 19 21.85 -14.18 45.55
N LEU A 20 22.19 -12.89 45.76
CA LEU A 20 21.56 -12.05 46.76
C LEU A 20 20.47 -11.15 46.18
N SER A 21 20.63 -10.68 44.95
CA SER A 21 19.64 -9.80 44.33
C SER A 21 18.38 -10.56 43.93
N LYS A 22 17.25 -9.86 44.01
CA LYS A 22 15.92 -10.40 43.64
C LYS A 22 15.65 -10.39 42.11
N GLY A 23 16.55 -9.83 41.30
CA GLY A 23 16.31 -9.63 39.86
C GLY A 23 15.37 -8.48 39.59
N ASP A 24 15.35 -7.50 40.47
CA ASP A 24 14.58 -6.26 40.36
C ASP A 24 15.49 -5.06 40.02
N ASP A 25 14.96 -3.85 40.12
CA ASP A 25 15.65 -2.61 39.81
C ASP A 25 16.80 -2.25 40.78
N THR A 26 17.00 -3.05 41.85
CA THR A 26 18.11 -2.92 42.78
C THR A 26 19.28 -3.86 42.48
N SER A 27 19.18 -4.74 41.50
CA SER A 27 20.13 -5.80 41.19
C SER A 27 21.49 -5.28 40.71
N SER A 28 21.54 -4.11 40.06
CA SER A 28 22.80 -3.47 39.66
C SER A 28 22.67 -1.96 39.61
N GLY A 29 23.81 -1.25 39.43
CA GLY A 29 23.82 0.10 38.88
C GLY A 29 23.35 0.14 37.41
N TRP A 30 23.25 1.33 36.86
CA TRP A 30 22.94 1.54 35.46
C TRP A 30 24.12 1.16 34.56
N VAL A 31 23.93 0.16 33.69
CA VAL A 31 24.91 -0.36 32.73
C VAL A 31 24.66 0.19 31.34
N ARG A 32 25.69 0.70 30.69
CA ARG A 32 25.60 1.18 29.30
C ARG A 32 25.43 0.03 28.34
N VAL A 33 24.67 0.28 27.27
CA VAL A 33 24.45 -0.69 26.17
C VAL A 33 25.22 -0.20 24.94
N SER A 34 26.07 -1.05 24.39
CA SER A 34 26.75 -0.80 23.12
C SER A 34 25.74 -0.78 21.98
N SER A 35 25.93 0.12 21.04
CA SER A 35 25.17 0.20 19.79
C SER A 35 26.13 0.06 18.62
N ALA A 36 25.68 -0.56 17.53
CA ALA A 36 26.46 -0.65 16.29
C ALA A 36 26.77 0.74 15.69
N TRP A 37 25.95 1.74 16.01
CA TRP A 37 26.15 3.11 15.55
C TRP A 37 25.61 4.08 16.59
N ALA A 38 26.49 4.88 17.20
CA ALA A 38 26.13 5.86 18.21
C ALA A 38 26.83 7.19 17.95
N GLY A 39 26.05 8.27 17.81
CA GLY A 39 26.54 9.63 17.57
C GLY A 39 25.68 10.67 18.28
N GLN A 40 26.06 11.93 18.14
CA GLN A 40 25.35 13.05 18.76
C GLN A 40 24.01 13.31 18.04
N GLY A 41 22.90 12.78 18.58
CA GLY A 41 21.56 12.94 18.04
C GLY A 41 21.25 12.06 16.81
N PHE A 42 22.11 11.07 16.50
CA PHE A 42 21.87 10.08 15.44
C PHE A 42 22.45 8.71 15.82
N GLY A 43 21.95 7.65 15.17
CA GLY A 43 22.43 6.28 15.37
C GLY A 43 21.29 5.27 15.56
N GLY A 44 21.65 4.05 15.95
CA GLY A 44 20.74 2.95 16.25
C GLY A 44 20.46 2.83 17.76
N VAL A 45 19.20 2.66 18.12
CA VAL A 45 18.78 2.44 19.52
C VAL A 45 17.96 1.16 19.60
N GLN A 46 18.43 0.20 20.39
CA GLN A 46 17.77 -1.07 20.66
C GLN A 46 17.95 -1.41 22.14
N ILE A 47 16.96 -1.05 22.95
CA ILE A 47 17.03 -1.29 24.39
C ILE A 47 16.76 -2.77 24.70
N PRO A 48 17.62 -3.48 25.45
CA PRO A 48 17.33 -4.81 25.97
C PRO A 48 16.06 -4.79 26.81
N ARG A 49 15.23 -5.80 26.65
CA ARG A 49 14.01 -5.95 27.46
C ARG A 49 14.28 -6.71 28.75
N VAL A 50 13.39 -6.57 29.69
CA VAL A 50 13.44 -7.36 30.93
C VAL A 50 13.31 -8.84 30.57
N GLY A 51 14.28 -9.65 30.98
CA GLY A 51 14.39 -11.07 30.66
C GLY A 51 15.33 -11.40 29.50
N ASP A 52 15.77 -10.40 28.73
CA ASP A 52 16.79 -10.63 27.70
C ASP A 52 18.13 -11.00 28.32
N GLU A 53 18.81 -12.00 27.77
CA GLU A 53 20.17 -12.36 28.12
C GLU A 53 21.18 -11.47 27.37
N VAL A 54 22.06 -10.83 28.14
CA VAL A 54 23.03 -9.86 27.60
C VAL A 54 24.47 -10.31 27.89
N VAL A 55 25.37 -10.01 26.96
CA VAL A 55 26.80 -10.21 27.14
C VAL A 55 27.38 -8.97 27.77
N VAL A 56 27.99 -9.11 28.94
CA VAL A 56 28.64 -8.01 29.70
C VAL A 56 30.14 -8.19 29.66
N ASP A 57 30.84 -7.14 29.27
CA ASP A 57 32.29 -7.00 29.38
C ASP A 57 32.64 -5.94 30.45
N PHE A 58 33.85 -6.00 30.96
CA PHE A 58 34.32 -5.08 31.99
C PHE A 58 35.51 -4.29 31.45
N ILE A 59 35.37 -2.96 31.41
CA ILE A 59 36.38 -2.08 30.84
C ILE A 59 37.70 -2.22 31.67
N ASN A 60 38.79 -2.63 31.00
CA ASN A 60 40.07 -2.96 31.60
C ASN A 60 39.99 -4.04 32.71
N GLY A 61 39.02 -4.94 32.66
CA GLY A 61 38.78 -5.96 33.66
C GLY A 61 38.24 -5.45 35.00
N ASP A 62 37.81 -4.20 35.09
CA ASP A 62 37.31 -3.57 36.27
C ASP A 62 35.83 -3.91 36.52
N PRO A 63 35.48 -4.67 37.59
CA PRO A 63 34.10 -5.08 37.87
C PRO A 63 33.12 -3.89 38.07
N ASP A 64 33.62 -2.73 38.43
CA ASP A 64 32.82 -1.53 38.64
C ASP A 64 32.53 -0.77 37.36
N ARG A 65 33.04 -1.28 36.21
CA ARG A 65 32.89 -0.66 34.91
C ARG A 65 32.28 -1.59 33.85
N PRO A 66 31.07 -2.15 34.11
CA PRO A 66 30.41 -3.03 33.17
C PRO A 66 29.91 -2.29 31.92
N LEU A 67 29.94 -2.99 30.78
CA LEU A 67 29.42 -2.54 29.51
C LEU A 67 28.72 -3.73 28.83
N ILE A 68 27.46 -3.57 28.43
CA ILE A 68 26.77 -4.56 27.60
C ILE A 68 27.28 -4.43 26.17
N THR A 69 27.86 -5.51 25.65
CA THR A 69 28.46 -5.56 24.30
C THR A 69 27.64 -6.36 23.30
N GLY A 70 26.68 -7.20 23.76
CA GLY A 70 25.85 -8.01 22.89
C GLY A 70 24.65 -8.61 23.59
N ARG A 71 23.96 -9.48 22.86
CA ARG A 71 22.80 -10.27 23.31
C ARG A 71 22.89 -11.66 22.74
N VAL A 72 22.31 -12.63 23.42
CA VAL A 72 22.23 -14.01 22.97
C VAL A 72 20.82 -14.54 23.10
N TYR A 73 20.45 -15.43 22.21
CA TYR A 73 19.23 -16.21 22.35
C TYR A 73 19.47 -17.39 23.27
N ASN A 74 18.43 -17.83 23.97
CA ASN A 74 18.43 -19.02 24.82
C ASN A 74 17.08 -19.74 24.74
N GLU A 75 16.93 -20.84 25.48
CA GLU A 75 15.69 -21.64 25.46
C GLU A 75 14.43 -20.84 25.87
N ALA A 76 14.56 -19.86 26.76
CA ALA A 76 13.46 -18.99 27.19
C ALA A 76 13.22 -17.80 26.22
N SER A 77 14.18 -17.48 25.37
CA SER A 77 14.15 -16.34 24.43
C SER A 77 14.69 -16.80 23.08
N MET A 78 13.85 -17.48 22.31
CA MET A 78 14.18 -18.06 21.00
C MET A 78 14.21 -16.97 19.91
N PRO A 79 14.96 -17.20 18.80
CA PRO A 79 14.93 -16.34 17.61
C PRO A 79 13.53 -16.16 17.06
N PRO A 80 13.25 -15.03 16.36
CA PRO A 80 11.91 -14.72 15.83
C PRO A 80 11.43 -15.66 14.73
N TRP A 81 12.35 -16.37 14.06
CA TRP A 81 12.06 -17.34 13.00
C TRP A 81 12.58 -18.73 13.38
N ALA A 82 11.86 -19.77 12.93
CA ALA A 82 12.15 -21.15 13.30
C ALA A 82 13.46 -21.65 12.66
N LEU A 83 14.53 -21.66 13.41
CA LEU A 83 15.79 -22.23 12.98
C LEU A 83 15.82 -23.75 13.23
N PRO A 84 16.51 -24.54 12.38
CA PRO A 84 17.31 -24.15 11.21
C PRO A 84 16.51 -23.94 9.92
N ALA A 85 15.21 -24.20 9.91
CA ALA A 85 14.39 -24.17 8.70
C ALA A 85 14.38 -22.81 7.99
N ALA A 86 14.42 -21.71 8.75
CA ALA A 86 14.47 -20.34 8.25
C ALA A 86 15.89 -19.74 8.23
N ALA A 87 16.93 -20.57 7.99
CA ALA A 87 18.32 -20.11 8.01
C ALA A 87 18.67 -19.08 6.92
N THR A 88 17.87 -19.00 5.85
CA THR A 88 18.00 -18.01 4.78
C THR A 88 17.32 -16.68 5.09
N GLN A 89 16.58 -16.58 6.20
CA GLN A 89 15.91 -15.36 6.62
C GLN A 89 16.82 -14.52 7.52
N MET A 90 16.83 -13.20 7.26
CA MET A 90 17.48 -12.23 8.12
C MET A 90 16.61 -10.98 8.29
N GLY A 91 16.81 -10.22 9.37
CA GLY A 91 16.10 -8.96 9.57
C GLY A 91 15.81 -8.63 11.02
N PHE A 92 14.82 -7.77 11.20
CA PHE A 92 14.37 -7.30 12.51
C PHE A 92 12.88 -7.57 12.67
N LEU A 93 12.50 -8.08 13.83
CA LEU A 93 11.11 -8.20 14.24
C LEU A 93 10.98 -7.64 15.65
N SER A 94 10.17 -6.59 15.79
CA SER A 94 9.85 -5.99 17.09
C SER A 94 8.61 -6.66 17.71
N ARG A 95 8.33 -6.33 18.97
CA ARG A 95 7.09 -6.69 19.66
C ARG A 95 6.49 -5.44 20.26
N SER A 96 5.18 -5.27 20.11
CA SER A 96 4.46 -4.19 20.76
C SER A 96 4.58 -4.32 22.28
N LYS A 97 4.89 -3.21 22.96
CA LYS A 97 4.85 -3.18 24.43
C LYS A 97 3.39 -3.35 24.86
N ASP A 98 3.17 -4.24 25.82
CA ASP A 98 1.84 -4.53 26.38
C ASP A 98 0.80 -5.03 25.33
N GLY A 99 1.28 -5.49 24.16
CA GLY A 99 0.46 -6.10 23.11
C GLY A 99 0.46 -7.63 23.16
N SER A 100 -0.24 -8.26 22.19
CA SER A 100 -0.19 -9.71 22.01
C SER A 100 1.16 -10.16 21.43
N PRO A 101 1.53 -11.44 21.55
CA PRO A 101 2.73 -11.98 20.90
C PRO A 101 2.78 -11.80 19.37
N ASP A 102 1.62 -11.61 18.72
CA ASP A 102 1.53 -11.45 17.27
C ASP A 102 1.71 -9.99 16.81
N ASN A 103 1.58 -9.02 17.75
CA ASN A 103 1.73 -7.61 17.40
C ASN A 103 3.20 -7.22 17.17
N ALA A 104 3.57 -6.95 15.93
CA ALA A 104 4.95 -6.73 15.53
C ALA A 104 5.09 -5.75 14.35
N ASN A 105 6.19 -4.98 14.36
CA ASN A 105 6.72 -4.38 13.14
C ASN A 105 7.91 -5.22 12.68
N ALA A 106 8.09 -5.37 11.36
CA ALA A 106 9.16 -6.19 10.82
C ALA A 106 9.80 -5.61 9.56
N LEU A 107 11.08 -5.84 9.41
CA LEU A 107 11.81 -5.79 8.14
C LEU A 107 12.55 -7.10 8.00
N ARG A 108 12.16 -7.93 7.04
CA ARG A 108 12.73 -9.26 6.81
C ARG A 108 13.18 -9.39 5.36
N PHE A 109 14.29 -10.06 5.18
CA PHE A 109 14.81 -10.51 3.89
C PHE A 109 14.74 -12.03 3.86
N GLU A 110 14.30 -12.61 2.76
CA GLU A 110 14.42 -14.03 2.44
C GLU A 110 15.37 -14.15 1.26
N ASP A 111 16.48 -14.89 1.44
CA ASP A 111 17.55 -15.03 0.45
C ASP A 111 17.57 -16.42 -0.20
N LYS A 112 16.49 -17.20 -0.05
CA LYS A 112 16.35 -18.48 -0.71
C LYS A 112 16.15 -18.30 -2.20
N ALA A 113 17.04 -18.88 -3.03
CA ALA A 113 16.97 -18.77 -4.49
C ALA A 113 15.61 -19.21 -5.05
N GLY A 114 14.98 -18.34 -5.84
CA GLY A 114 13.64 -18.52 -6.41
C GLY A 114 12.47 -18.22 -5.46
N ALA A 115 12.78 -17.75 -4.23
CA ALA A 115 11.79 -17.30 -3.25
C ALA A 115 12.23 -16.02 -2.51
N GLU A 116 13.13 -15.25 -3.13
CA GLU A 116 13.67 -14.03 -2.56
C GLU A 116 12.56 -13.02 -2.28
N GLN A 117 12.61 -12.41 -1.09
CA GLN A 117 11.58 -11.45 -0.67
C GLN A 117 12.14 -10.39 0.26
N VAL A 118 11.70 -9.15 0.11
CA VAL A 118 11.79 -8.13 1.15
C VAL A 118 10.39 -7.90 1.71
N TRP A 119 10.23 -8.14 3.01
CA TRP A 119 8.97 -7.98 3.72
C TRP A 119 9.06 -6.79 4.69
N LEU A 120 8.17 -5.81 4.52
CA LEU A 120 8.00 -4.69 5.43
C LEU A 120 6.60 -4.75 6.03
N GLN A 121 6.53 -4.84 7.35
CA GLN A 121 5.27 -4.88 8.11
C GLN A 121 5.23 -3.75 9.13
N ALA A 122 4.14 -3.01 9.15
CA ALA A 122 3.79 -2.10 10.22
C ALA A 122 2.55 -2.61 10.94
N GLU A 123 2.62 -2.74 12.26
CA GLU A 123 1.48 -3.22 13.08
C GLU A 123 0.29 -2.26 13.02
N ARG A 124 0.54 -0.98 12.84
CA ARG A 124 -0.52 0.03 12.80
C ARG A 124 -0.34 1.01 11.66
N ASN A 125 0.63 1.88 11.73
CA ASN A 125 0.84 2.95 10.75
C ASN A 125 2.21 2.80 10.10
N LEU A 126 2.26 3.00 8.79
CA LEU A 126 3.50 3.16 8.04
C LEU A 126 3.52 4.57 7.46
N ASP A 127 4.45 5.41 7.93
CA ASP A 127 4.65 6.77 7.46
C ASP A 127 5.96 6.85 6.67
N THR A 128 5.86 7.22 5.40
CA THR A 128 7.02 7.43 4.52
C THR A 128 7.13 8.91 4.18
N LYS A 129 8.31 9.51 4.40
CA LYS A 129 8.60 10.90 4.06
C LYS A 129 9.83 11.00 3.19
N VAL A 130 9.65 11.38 1.93
CA VAL A 130 10.71 11.66 0.97
C VAL A 130 10.83 13.17 0.79
N LYS A 131 12.04 13.73 0.98
CA LYS A 131 12.25 15.19 0.93
C LYS A 131 12.47 15.71 -0.48
N LYS A 132 12.75 14.86 -1.46
CA LYS A 132 13.01 15.28 -2.83
C LYS A 132 12.31 14.35 -3.81
N ASP A 133 12.94 13.33 -4.30
CA ASP A 133 12.44 12.49 -5.38
C ASP A 133 12.20 11.06 -4.87
N GLU A 134 11.11 10.44 -5.28
CA GLU A 134 10.82 9.02 -5.08
C GLU A 134 10.64 8.37 -6.45
N THR A 135 11.29 7.23 -6.65
CA THR A 135 11.16 6.42 -7.86
C THR A 135 10.72 5.01 -7.48
N HIS A 136 9.68 4.52 -8.13
CA HIS A 136 9.19 3.17 -7.95
C HIS A 136 9.20 2.43 -9.29
N SER A 137 9.93 1.30 -9.39
CA SER A 137 10.03 0.48 -10.60
C SER A 137 9.72 -0.97 -10.26
N VAL A 138 8.74 -1.55 -10.97
CA VAL A 138 8.29 -2.93 -10.77
C VAL A 138 8.45 -3.68 -12.09
N GLY A 139 9.31 -4.71 -12.12
CA GLY A 139 9.56 -5.53 -13.31
C GLY A 139 8.46 -6.52 -13.66
N GLY A 140 7.56 -6.79 -12.74
CA GLY A 140 6.40 -7.67 -12.92
C GLY A 140 5.09 -6.94 -12.63
N SER A 141 4.24 -7.52 -11.81
CA SER A 141 2.94 -6.97 -11.44
C SER A 141 3.01 -6.20 -10.12
N GLN A 142 2.21 -5.14 -10.01
CA GLN A 142 1.96 -4.42 -8.77
C GLN A 142 0.49 -4.55 -8.39
N VAL A 143 0.20 -4.89 -7.12
CA VAL A 143 -1.13 -4.92 -6.55
C VAL A 143 -1.23 -3.90 -5.42
N LEU A 144 -2.25 -3.05 -5.45
CA LEU A 144 -2.57 -2.11 -4.38
C LEU A 144 -3.99 -2.41 -3.88
N ALA A 145 -4.11 -2.92 -2.65
CA ALA A 145 -5.38 -3.23 -2.02
C ALA A 145 -5.60 -2.31 -0.81
N ILE A 146 -6.66 -1.50 -0.83
CA ILE A 146 -7.01 -0.56 0.24
C ILE A 146 -8.44 -0.84 0.69
N LYS A 147 -8.62 -1.14 1.98
CA LYS A 147 -9.93 -1.51 2.54
C LYS A 147 -10.85 -0.32 2.82
N GLN A 148 -10.31 0.88 2.93
CA GLN A 148 -11.08 2.09 3.24
C GLN A 148 -10.79 3.16 2.20
N ASP A 149 -10.23 4.29 2.58
CA ASP A 149 -10.07 5.45 1.72
C ASP A 149 -8.69 5.51 1.06
N TYR A 150 -8.66 5.92 -0.20
CA TYR A 150 -7.45 6.29 -0.91
C TYR A 150 -7.53 7.76 -1.31
N THR A 151 -6.58 8.57 -0.86
CA THR A 151 -6.47 9.99 -1.22
C THR A 151 -5.13 10.27 -1.86
N GLY A 152 -5.13 10.80 -3.08
CA GLY A 152 -3.94 11.28 -3.79
C GLY A 152 -4.05 12.77 -4.06
N LYS A 153 -3.00 13.56 -3.78
CA LYS A 153 -2.89 14.98 -4.14
C LYS A 153 -1.62 15.21 -4.93
N VAL A 154 -1.74 15.75 -6.13
CA VAL A 154 -0.62 16.15 -7.00
C VAL A 154 -0.77 17.63 -7.30
N GLU A 155 0.20 18.46 -6.89
CA GLU A 155 0.18 19.91 -7.14
C GLU A 155 0.69 20.28 -8.53
N GLY A 156 1.47 19.41 -9.14
CA GLY A 156 1.98 19.55 -10.50
C GLY A 156 1.23 18.68 -11.51
N LYS A 157 1.95 18.18 -12.49
CA LYS A 157 1.42 17.33 -13.55
C LYS A 157 1.24 15.89 -13.04
N HIS A 158 0.10 15.28 -13.37
CA HIS A 158 -0.14 13.85 -13.19
C HIS A 158 -0.31 13.19 -14.57
N GLU A 159 0.57 12.26 -14.92
CA GLU A 159 0.51 11.49 -16.16
C GLU A 159 0.33 10.01 -15.86
N HIS A 160 -0.54 9.36 -16.63
CA HIS A 160 -0.77 7.93 -16.54
C HIS A 160 -0.84 7.34 -17.93
N ALA A 161 0.11 6.49 -18.31
CA ALA A 161 0.16 5.83 -19.61
C ALA A 161 -0.06 4.32 -19.43
N ILE A 162 -1.05 3.76 -20.12
CA ILE A 162 -1.38 2.33 -20.09
C ILE A 162 -1.39 1.83 -21.54
N GLN A 163 -0.54 0.85 -21.83
CA GLN A 163 -0.39 0.36 -23.21
C GLN A 163 -1.55 -0.55 -23.67
N MET A 164 -2.24 -1.20 -22.74
CA MET A 164 -3.29 -2.14 -23.10
C MET A 164 -4.67 -1.66 -22.62
N THR A 165 -5.12 -2.10 -21.47
CA THR A 165 -6.48 -1.86 -21.00
C THR A 165 -6.49 -1.16 -19.66
N ARG A 166 -7.37 -0.17 -19.49
CA ARG A 166 -7.72 0.43 -18.21
C ARG A 166 -9.20 0.18 -17.94
N ASN A 167 -9.50 -0.54 -16.85
CA ASN A 167 -10.85 -0.73 -16.36
C ASN A 167 -11.02 0.02 -15.04
N GLU A 168 -12.11 0.75 -14.91
CA GLU A 168 -12.49 1.42 -13.66
C GLU A 168 -13.95 1.03 -13.34
N LEU A 169 -14.16 0.47 -12.17
CA LEU A 169 -15.49 0.18 -11.64
C LEU A 169 -15.72 1.03 -10.40
N VAL A 170 -16.72 1.89 -10.43
CA VAL A 170 -17.08 2.77 -9.32
C VAL A 170 -18.49 2.41 -8.87
N GLY A 171 -18.64 1.93 -7.61
CA GLY A 171 -19.91 1.44 -7.07
C GLY A 171 -20.94 2.54 -6.78
N ALA A 172 -20.53 3.81 -6.78
CA ALA A 172 -21.42 4.93 -6.51
C ALA A 172 -21.23 6.03 -7.55
N GLN A 173 -20.73 7.19 -7.19
CA GLN A 173 -20.60 8.33 -8.09
C GLN A 173 -19.17 8.45 -8.63
N TYR A 174 -19.04 8.73 -9.92
CA TYR A 174 -17.78 9.04 -10.59
C TYR A 174 -17.82 10.44 -11.18
N ASP A 175 -17.07 11.38 -10.59
CA ASP A 175 -17.01 12.77 -11.01
C ASP A 175 -15.69 13.07 -11.74
N ILE A 176 -15.79 13.65 -12.93
CA ILE A 176 -14.65 14.24 -13.65
C ILE A 176 -14.88 15.73 -13.73
N LYS A 177 -14.03 16.53 -13.06
CA LYS A 177 -14.14 17.99 -13.00
C LYS A 177 -12.83 18.63 -13.40
N GLY A 178 -12.84 19.54 -14.36
CA GLY A 178 -11.68 20.34 -14.78
C GLY A 178 -12.05 21.83 -14.80
N GLN A 179 -11.14 22.71 -14.40
CA GLN A 179 -11.28 24.16 -14.58
C GLN A 179 -11.07 24.56 -16.05
N GLY A 180 -10.30 23.80 -16.80
CA GLY A 180 -10.07 23.99 -18.22
C GLY A 180 -10.85 22.96 -19.05
N MET A 181 -10.38 22.75 -20.29
CA MET A 181 -11.02 21.80 -21.21
C MET A 181 -10.78 20.36 -20.73
N VAL A 182 -11.84 19.55 -20.70
CA VAL A 182 -11.78 18.10 -20.57
C VAL A 182 -11.90 17.49 -21.94
N THR A 183 -10.88 16.78 -22.41
CA THR A 183 -10.86 16.12 -23.72
C THR A 183 -10.91 14.60 -23.54
N ILE A 184 -11.86 13.96 -24.21
CA ILE A 184 -11.94 12.50 -24.34
C ILE A 184 -11.81 12.19 -25.84
N SER A 185 -10.78 11.43 -26.23
CA SER A 185 -10.54 11.07 -27.63
C SER A 185 -10.28 9.58 -27.77
N SER A 186 -10.71 9.02 -28.90
CA SER A 186 -10.52 7.62 -29.24
C SER A 186 -10.29 7.50 -30.74
N ALA A 187 -9.39 6.61 -31.17
CA ALA A 187 -9.14 6.33 -32.56
C ALA A 187 -10.29 5.52 -33.22
N THR A 188 -11.07 4.79 -32.44
CA THR A 188 -12.11 3.88 -32.97
C THR A 188 -13.53 4.35 -32.66
N GLY A 189 -13.77 4.93 -31.50
CA GLY A 189 -15.09 5.45 -31.12
C GLY A 189 -15.19 5.71 -29.60
N ILE A 190 -16.21 6.48 -29.24
CA ILE A 190 -16.56 6.77 -27.83
C ILE A 190 -18.03 6.38 -27.68
N ARG A 191 -18.34 5.60 -26.64
CA ARG A 191 -19.70 5.20 -26.29
C ARG A 191 -20.00 5.55 -24.84
N LEU A 192 -21.09 6.27 -24.61
CA LEU A 192 -21.62 6.60 -23.28
C LEU A 192 -22.99 5.92 -23.14
N VAL A 193 -23.17 5.13 -22.09
CA VAL A 193 -24.38 4.33 -21.87
C VAL A 193 -24.97 4.61 -20.50
N THR A 194 -26.28 4.81 -20.43
CA THR A 194 -27.03 4.92 -19.18
C THR A 194 -28.45 4.38 -19.39
N GLY A 195 -28.83 3.29 -18.69
CA GLY A 195 -30.11 2.61 -18.92
C GLY A 195 -30.31 2.28 -20.41
N ASP A 196 -31.43 2.71 -20.96
CA ASP A 196 -31.78 2.49 -22.38
C ASP A 196 -31.24 3.59 -23.34
N SER A 197 -30.41 4.52 -22.82
CA SER A 197 -29.89 5.61 -23.63
C SER A 197 -28.41 5.43 -23.95
N ILE A 198 -28.04 5.60 -25.23
CA ILE A 198 -26.67 5.46 -25.71
C ILE A 198 -26.33 6.67 -26.59
N LEU A 199 -25.20 7.31 -26.32
CA LEU A 199 -24.52 8.23 -27.22
C LEU A 199 -23.27 7.56 -27.76
N GLU A 200 -23.18 7.41 -29.06
CA GLU A 200 -22.05 6.79 -29.76
C GLU A 200 -21.45 7.76 -30.77
N MET A 201 -20.14 7.90 -30.76
CA MET A 201 -19.35 8.68 -31.70
C MET A 201 -18.36 7.77 -32.41
N GLY A 202 -18.53 7.53 -33.67
CA GLY A 202 -17.65 6.67 -34.47
C GLY A 202 -16.51 7.45 -35.13
N ALA A 203 -15.38 6.78 -35.38
CA ALA A 203 -14.24 7.33 -36.10
C ALA A 203 -14.56 7.78 -37.55
N ASN A 204 -15.66 7.30 -38.14
CA ASN A 204 -16.17 7.71 -39.45
C ASN A 204 -16.92 9.06 -39.42
N GLY A 205 -16.93 9.78 -38.29
CA GLY A 205 -17.65 11.04 -38.13
C GLY A 205 -19.15 10.91 -37.83
N GLN A 206 -19.64 9.69 -37.65
CA GLN A 206 -21.04 9.44 -37.32
C GLN A 206 -21.28 9.63 -35.83
N VAL A 207 -22.37 10.31 -35.45
CA VAL A 207 -22.84 10.44 -34.08
C VAL A 207 -24.27 9.88 -34.00
N ASN A 208 -24.46 8.87 -33.16
CA ASN A 208 -25.75 8.21 -32.96
C ASN A 208 -26.24 8.47 -31.53
N LEU A 209 -27.51 8.80 -31.39
CA LEU A 209 -28.19 8.88 -30.12
C LEU A 209 -29.38 7.91 -30.13
N TYR A 210 -29.31 6.86 -29.31
CA TYR A 210 -30.39 5.90 -29.09
C TYR A 210 -31.03 6.21 -27.73
N CYS A 211 -32.33 6.48 -27.71
CA CYS A 211 -33.09 6.76 -26.51
C CYS A 211 -34.59 6.61 -26.74
N THR A 212 -35.35 6.34 -25.69
CA THR A 212 -36.83 6.24 -25.76
C THR A 212 -37.53 7.59 -25.85
N LYS A 213 -36.89 8.65 -25.32
CA LYS A 213 -37.40 10.03 -25.36
C LYS A 213 -36.22 10.99 -25.56
N PHE A 214 -36.43 11.94 -26.47
CA PHE A 214 -35.42 12.95 -26.81
C PHE A 214 -36.03 14.35 -26.69
N ALA A 215 -35.32 15.27 -26.08
CA ALA A 215 -35.70 16.69 -26.02
C ALA A 215 -34.45 17.57 -26.13
N ILE A 216 -34.51 18.62 -26.96
CA ILE A 216 -33.54 19.69 -27.00
C ILE A 216 -34.22 20.94 -26.43
N ASN A 217 -33.71 21.44 -25.32
CA ASN A 217 -34.22 22.66 -24.66
C ASN A 217 -33.13 23.75 -24.72
N ALA A 218 -33.43 24.87 -25.32
CA ALA A 218 -32.59 26.06 -25.39
C ALA A 218 -33.26 27.21 -24.67
N SER A 219 -32.55 27.88 -23.76
CA SER A 219 -33.03 29.13 -23.09
C SER A 219 -32.86 30.38 -23.95
N GLY A 220 -32.27 30.24 -25.16
CA GLY A 220 -32.08 31.29 -26.15
C GLY A 220 -32.23 30.74 -27.54
N THR A 221 -31.48 31.24 -28.52
CA THR A 221 -31.58 30.82 -29.92
C THR A 221 -30.89 29.47 -30.13
N GLY A 222 -31.58 28.49 -30.67
CA GLY A 222 -31.03 27.20 -31.13
C GLY A 222 -30.89 27.15 -32.66
N GLN A 223 -29.82 26.54 -33.18
CA GLN A 223 -29.62 26.32 -34.60
C GLN A 223 -29.22 24.86 -34.88
N ILE A 224 -29.79 24.26 -35.91
CA ILE A 224 -29.35 22.99 -36.49
C ILE A 224 -28.94 23.27 -37.93
N ASN A 225 -27.62 23.25 -38.19
CA ASN A 225 -27.07 23.51 -39.51
C ASN A 225 -26.61 22.16 -40.12
N THR A 226 -27.09 21.85 -41.32
CA THR A 226 -26.70 20.69 -42.10
C THR A 226 -26.18 21.13 -43.45
N GLY A 227 -25.11 20.50 -43.97
CA GLY A 227 -24.60 20.71 -45.30
C GLY A 227 -25.42 19.98 -46.40
N GLY A 228 -26.46 19.26 -46.01
CA GLY A 228 -27.33 18.46 -46.90
C GLY A 228 -28.75 18.39 -46.35
N THR A 229 -29.47 17.30 -46.65
CA THR A 229 -30.85 17.09 -46.22
C THR A 229 -30.95 16.82 -44.70
N LEU A 230 -31.91 17.46 -44.02
CA LEU A 230 -32.29 17.15 -42.63
C LEU A 230 -33.62 16.37 -42.67
N ASP A 231 -33.56 15.07 -42.40
CA ASP A 231 -34.75 14.21 -42.33
C ASP A 231 -35.20 14.07 -40.85
N LEU A 232 -36.39 14.59 -40.54
CA LEU A 232 -36.95 14.61 -39.18
C LEU A 232 -38.01 13.53 -38.91
N ASN A 233 -38.31 12.62 -39.81
CA ASN A 233 -39.23 11.49 -39.61
C ASN A 233 -39.05 10.41 -40.70
N LEU A 234 -38.10 9.51 -40.50
CA LEU A 234 -38.05 8.29 -41.32
C LEU A 234 -39.11 7.30 -40.84
N LYS A 235 -40.18 7.13 -41.62
CA LYS A 235 -41.26 6.14 -41.36
C LYS A 235 -40.89 4.72 -41.73
N ASP A 236 -39.62 4.37 -41.94
CA ASP A 236 -39.20 3.04 -42.36
C ASP A 236 -38.59 2.29 -41.17
N PRO A 237 -39.36 1.43 -40.45
CA PRO A 237 -38.85 0.65 -39.33
C PRO A 237 -37.84 -0.43 -39.75
N ASP A 238 -37.77 -0.79 -41.05
CA ASP A 238 -36.88 -1.86 -41.53
C ASP A 238 -35.42 -1.45 -41.72
N LYS A 239 -35.09 -0.17 -41.57
CA LYS A 239 -33.70 0.35 -41.59
C LYS A 239 -33.05 0.52 -40.25
N ALA A 240 -33.73 0.27 -39.15
CA ALA A 240 -33.19 0.32 -37.80
C ALA A 240 -32.52 -1.00 -37.39
N SER A 241 -31.70 -1.61 -38.25
CA SER A 241 -31.05 -2.91 -37.97
C SER A 241 -29.65 -2.79 -37.33
N ASN A 242 -29.46 -1.87 -36.41
CA ASN A 242 -28.31 -1.94 -35.51
C ASN A 242 -28.85 -2.04 -34.07
N VAL A 243 -29.10 -3.26 -33.62
CA VAL A 243 -29.42 -3.55 -32.23
C VAL A 243 -28.16 -3.20 -31.45
N ALA A 244 -28.19 -2.10 -30.69
CA ALA A 244 -27.14 -1.77 -29.76
C ALA A 244 -27.01 -2.90 -28.72
N PRO A 245 -25.79 -3.29 -28.32
CA PRO A 245 -25.61 -4.25 -27.22
C PRO A 245 -26.33 -3.74 -25.98
N THR A 246 -27.02 -4.62 -25.29
CA THR A 246 -27.80 -4.24 -24.09
C THR A 246 -26.83 -3.80 -22.96
N PRO A 247 -27.25 -2.87 -22.08
CA PRO A 247 -26.45 -2.48 -20.92
C PRO A 247 -25.99 -3.66 -20.04
N ALA A 248 -26.79 -4.73 -20.01
CA ALA A 248 -26.47 -5.97 -19.30
C ALA A 248 -25.22 -6.68 -19.86
N ASP A 249 -24.98 -6.63 -21.17
CA ASP A 249 -23.81 -7.28 -21.77
C ASP A 249 -22.50 -6.56 -21.39
N ILE A 250 -22.53 -5.24 -21.28
CA ILE A 250 -21.37 -4.42 -20.88
C ILE A 250 -21.07 -4.58 -19.39
N GLN A 251 -22.08 -4.62 -18.52
CA GLN A 251 -21.91 -4.82 -17.08
C GLN A 251 -21.39 -6.23 -16.76
N ASN A 252 -21.80 -7.24 -17.50
CA ASN A 252 -21.31 -8.61 -17.30
C ASN A 252 -19.86 -8.81 -17.74
N GLU A 253 -19.38 -8.11 -18.77
CA GLU A 253 -17.95 -8.14 -19.15
C GLU A 253 -17.07 -7.47 -18.10
N VAL A 254 -17.47 -6.31 -17.59
CA VAL A 254 -16.73 -5.58 -16.55
C VAL A 254 -16.69 -6.39 -15.23
N ALA A 255 -17.81 -6.99 -14.81
CA ALA A 255 -17.86 -7.80 -13.59
C ALA A 255 -16.95 -9.03 -13.67
N LYS A 256 -16.83 -9.71 -14.82
CA LYS A 256 -15.96 -10.87 -15.01
C LYS A 256 -14.46 -10.54 -14.84
N THR A 257 -14.05 -9.34 -15.16
CA THR A 257 -12.65 -8.90 -15.08
C THR A 257 -12.18 -8.70 -13.64
N PHE A 258 -13.09 -8.39 -12.70
CA PHE A 258 -12.75 -8.10 -11.30
C PHE A 258 -12.93 -9.28 -10.33
N THR A 259 -13.58 -10.38 -10.73
CA THR A 259 -13.81 -11.55 -9.87
C THR A 259 -12.73 -12.63 -9.94
N SER A 260 -11.82 -12.58 -10.92
CA SER A 260 -10.79 -13.62 -11.13
C SER A 260 -9.49 -13.44 -10.33
N ASP A 261 -9.21 -12.27 -9.74
CA ASP A 261 -7.91 -11.95 -9.17
C ASP A 261 -7.92 -11.67 -7.65
N GLY A 262 -9.02 -11.99 -6.95
CA GLY A 262 -9.21 -11.65 -5.53
C GLY A 262 -8.74 -12.70 -4.51
N GLU A 263 -8.35 -13.91 -4.92
CA GLU A 263 -7.91 -14.99 -4.02
C GLU A 263 -6.48 -15.45 -4.36
N GLY A 264 -5.52 -14.60 -4.14
CA GLY A 264 -4.09 -14.93 -4.14
C GLY A 264 -3.59 -15.03 -2.72
N GLN A 265 -3.44 -16.22 -2.24
CA GLN A 265 -2.76 -16.77 -1.07
C GLN A 265 -1.99 -15.79 -0.16
N ALA A 266 -2.43 -15.76 1.10
CA ALA A 266 -1.69 -15.26 2.25
C ALA A 266 -0.61 -16.27 2.70
#